data_cfabb33a350446e77407f75160e18df2
#
_entry.id   cfabb33a350446e77407f75160e18df2
#
_cell.length_a   1.000
_cell.length_b   1.000
_cell.length_c   1.000
_cell.angle_alpha   90.00
_cell.angle_beta   90.00
_cell.angle_gamma   90.00
#
_symmetry.space_group_name_H-M   'P 1'
#
loop_
_entity.id
_entity.type
_entity.pdbx_description
1 polymer ?
#
loop_
_entity_poly.entity_id
_entity_poly.type
_entity_poly.pdbx_seq_one_letter_code
_entity_poly.pdbx_strand_id
1 'polypeptide(L)'
;MTKIKLIAFVLFTALISSCSSDDSKDESTESYFNLTYNNEVKTVTTWEALKQGDHIEVTGTSTQGVAIDFKFNVYGNLYQSFTHGATANSDLPYMEASENFTANTFTFTLEDLNTNDKTVQVKFLGKVYENAYDLESESVIISGSFKVSYKEIDPLIPGQGTFAKIDGKDWHGLSMSTSTTDGVKMLNIDNDSEYNFAITLPDDSESGAYTFTNNSEIKVAFQKYDVTTKEYVDYEVAGTITYTTISDYYVAGTFSLTATHPTNGSKIVISNGTFKEGIPLF
;
A
#
# COMPACT_ATOMS: atom_id res chain seq x y z
N MET A 1 -33.33 -9.42 -55.95
CA MET A 1 -33.11 -10.87 -55.68
C MET A 1 -32.08 -11.00 -54.57
N THR A 2 -32.52 -11.04 -53.34
CA THR A 2 -31.69 -11.00 -52.16
C THR A 2 -31.61 -12.42 -51.57
N LYS A 3 -30.43 -13.00 -51.55
CA LYS A 3 -30.22 -14.35 -50.97
C LYS A 3 -29.99 -14.25 -49.48
N ILE A 4 -30.96 -14.75 -48.71
CA ILE A 4 -30.90 -14.95 -47.26
C ILE A 4 -30.07 -16.19 -46.99
N LYS A 5 -28.95 -16.06 -46.29
CA LYS A 5 -28.18 -17.19 -45.73
C LYS A 5 -28.72 -17.53 -44.35
N LEU A 6 -29.36 -18.66 -44.24
CA LEU A 6 -29.83 -19.30 -43.02
C LEU A 6 -28.62 -19.87 -42.27
N ILE A 7 -28.33 -19.36 -41.08
CA ILE A 7 -27.33 -19.94 -40.17
C ILE A 7 -28.11 -20.85 -39.22
N ALA A 8 -27.84 -22.16 -39.34
CA ALA A 8 -28.40 -23.17 -38.42
C ALA A 8 -27.75 -23.06 -37.06
N PHE A 9 -28.54 -22.75 -36.04
CA PHE A 9 -28.16 -22.78 -34.63
C PHE A 9 -28.33 -24.23 -34.16
N VAL A 10 -27.23 -24.95 -33.94
CA VAL A 10 -27.27 -26.28 -33.33
C VAL A 10 -27.42 -26.12 -31.82
N LEU A 11 -28.62 -26.41 -31.34
CA LEU A 11 -28.93 -26.50 -29.92
C LEU A 11 -28.34 -27.79 -29.36
N PHE A 12 -27.29 -27.67 -28.54
CA PHE A 12 -26.73 -28.80 -27.78
C PHE A 12 -27.46 -28.88 -26.45
N THR A 13 -28.50 -29.71 -26.35
CA THR A 13 -29.14 -30.05 -25.11
C THR A 13 -28.30 -31.04 -24.33
N ALA A 14 -27.51 -30.56 -23.37
CA ALA A 14 -26.88 -31.43 -22.36
C ALA A 14 -27.88 -31.78 -21.29
N LEU A 15 -28.12 -33.06 -21.10
CA LEU A 15 -28.91 -33.67 -20.06
C LEU A 15 -28.23 -33.39 -18.70
N ILE A 16 -28.92 -32.63 -17.88
CA ILE A 16 -28.54 -32.43 -16.47
C ILE A 16 -29.02 -33.63 -15.68
N SER A 17 -28.15 -34.60 -15.42
CA SER A 17 -28.35 -35.56 -14.35
C SER A 17 -28.06 -34.86 -13.02
N SER A 18 -29.12 -34.56 -12.30
CA SER A 18 -29.06 -34.11 -10.92
C SER A 18 -28.46 -35.21 -10.06
N CYS A 19 -27.22 -35.04 -9.64
CA CYS A 19 -26.71 -35.63 -8.40
C CYS A 19 -26.57 -34.52 -7.39
N SER A 20 -27.45 -34.49 -6.42
CA SER A 20 -27.27 -33.75 -5.19
C SER A 20 -26.17 -34.48 -4.38
N SER A 21 -24.98 -33.96 -4.44
CA SER A 21 -23.98 -34.13 -3.40
C SER A 21 -23.71 -32.75 -2.85
N ASP A 22 -24.00 -32.55 -1.57
CA ASP A 22 -23.44 -31.48 -0.77
C ASP A 22 -21.90 -31.62 -0.77
N ASP A 23 -21.28 -31.17 -1.83
CA ASP A 23 -19.86 -30.83 -1.84
C ASP A 23 -19.76 -29.40 -1.30
N SER A 24 -19.68 -29.27 0.02
CA SER A 24 -18.92 -28.20 0.63
C SER A 24 -17.57 -28.22 -0.08
N LYS A 25 -17.34 -27.26 -1.00
CA LYS A 25 -16.00 -26.99 -1.47
C LYS A 25 -15.20 -26.63 -0.21
N ASP A 26 -14.45 -27.59 0.29
CA ASP A 26 -13.28 -27.32 1.11
C ASP A 26 -12.41 -26.40 0.24
N GLU A 27 -12.47 -25.09 0.50
CA GLU A 27 -11.47 -24.18 -0.05
C GLU A 27 -10.12 -24.72 0.43
N SER A 28 -9.30 -25.12 -0.52
CA SER A 28 -7.97 -25.67 -0.26
C SER A 28 -7.28 -24.81 0.80
N THR A 29 -7.06 -25.39 1.98
CA THR A 29 -6.33 -24.77 3.09
C THR A 29 -4.83 -24.73 2.79
N GLU A 30 -4.43 -25.25 1.63
CA GLU A 30 -3.03 -25.37 1.23
C GLU A 30 -2.44 -24.00 0.87
N SER A 31 -1.29 -23.70 1.48
CA SER A 31 -0.53 -22.49 1.18
C SER A 31 0.11 -22.60 -0.21
N TYR A 32 0.13 -21.52 -0.95
CA TYR A 32 0.77 -21.43 -2.26
C TYR A 32 1.37 -20.05 -2.49
N PHE A 33 2.33 -19.96 -3.43
CA PHE A 33 2.89 -18.69 -3.90
C PHE A 33 3.22 -18.79 -5.40
N ASN A 34 2.39 -18.19 -6.25
CA ASN A 34 2.56 -18.11 -7.69
C ASN A 34 3.21 -16.78 -8.07
N LEU A 35 4.26 -16.81 -8.87
CA LEU A 35 4.99 -15.63 -9.33
C LEU A 35 5.28 -15.76 -10.84
N THR A 36 4.95 -14.72 -11.58
CA THR A 36 5.44 -14.48 -12.93
C THR A 36 6.32 -13.24 -12.88
N TYR A 37 7.55 -13.34 -13.33
CA TYR A 37 8.52 -12.26 -13.40
C TYR A 37 9.00 -12.13 -14.84
N ASN A 38 8.79 -10.96 -15.44
CA ASN A 38 9.13 -10.68 -16.83
C ASN A 38 8.56 -11.73 -17.82
N ASN A 39 7.27 -12.05 -17.70
CA ASN A 39 6.54 -13.05 -18.49
C ASN A 39 7.01 -14.51 -18.29
N GLU A 40 7.90 -14.79 -17.35
CA GLU A 40 8.34 -16.13 -17.02
C GLU A 40 7.77 -16.57 -15.67
N VAL A 41 7.17 -17.76 -15.63
CA VAL A 41 6.72 -18.36 -14.37
C VAL A 41 7.93 -18.75 -13.53
N LYS A 42 7.95 -18.27 -12.28
CA LYS A 42 8.98 -18.60 -11.29
C LYS A 42 8.41 -19.52 -10.22
N THR A 43 9.11 -20.61 -9.95
CA THR A 43 8.69 -21.59 -8.95
C THR A 43 9.14 -21.10 -7.56
N VAL A 44 8.23 -20.46 -6.82
CA VAL A 44 8.48 -20.05 -5.44
C VAL A 44 8.38 -21.28 -4.55
N THR A 45 9.43 -21.59 -3.80
CA THR A 45 9.52 -22.78 -2.94
C THR A 45 9.66 -22.46 -1.47
N THR A 46 10.08 -21.24 -1.14
CA THR A 46 10.19 -20.79 0.24
C THR A 46 9.52 -19.42 0.37
N TRP A 47 8.83 -19.23 1.47
CA TRP A 47 8.22 -17.95 1.84
C TRP A 47 8.16 -17.78 3.34
N GLU A 48 8.16 -16.54 3.75
CA GLU A 48 7.92 -16.13 5.12
C GLU A 48 6.89 -15.00 5.13
N ALA A 49 6.01 -15.02 6.13
CA ALA A 49 5.07 -13.94 6.36
C ALA A 49 5.02 -13.59 7.85
N LEU A 50 5.12 -12.29 8.14
CA LEU A 50 5.08 -11.73 9.48
C LEU A 50 3.95 -10.71 9.57
N LYS A 51 3.15 -10.77 10.64
CA LYS A 51 2.15 -9.76 10.96
C LYS A 51 2.52 -9.07 12.26
N GLN A 52 2.67 -7.75 12.21
CA GLN A 52 3.01 -6.91 13.33
C GLN A 52 1.98 -5.78 13.49
N GLY A 53 1.04 -5.94 14.43
CA GLY A 53 -0.11 -5.05 14.50
C GLY A 53 -0.94 -5.11 13.23
N ASP A 54 -1.13 -3.96 12.58
CA ASP A 54 -1.88 -3.86 11.32
C ASP A 54 -0.99 -4.02 10.07
N HIS A 55 0.31 -4.27 10.23
CA HIS A 55 1.26 -4.41 9.13
C HIS A 55 1.58 -5.87 8.86
N ILE A 56 1.74 -6.22 7.59
CA ILE A 56 2.07 -7.56 7.13
C ILE A 56 3.24 -7.44 6.15
N GLU A 57 4.26 -8.27 6.36
CA GLU A 57 5.39 -8.42 5.45
C GLU A 57 5.39 -9.84 4.93
N VAL A 58 5.56 -10.00 3.62
CA VAL A 58 5.62 -11.32 2.95
C VAL A 58 6.80 -11.32 2.01
N THR A 59 7.69 -12.30 2.20
CA THR A 59 8.82 -12.57 1.31
C THR A 59 8.64 -13.91 0.63
N GLY A 60 8.84 -13.99 -0.69
CA GLY A 60 8.84 -15.22 -1.46
C GLY A 60 10.15 -15.38 -2.22
N THR A 61 10.71 -16.61 -2.23
CA THR A 61 11.97 -16.90 -2.93
C THR A 61 11.76 -18.05 -3.92
N SER A 62 12.15 -17.82 -5.18
CA SER A 62 12.07 -18.82 -6.24
C SER A 62 13.36 -19.63 -6.40
N THR A 63 13.23 -20.85 -6.92
CA THR A 63 14.39 -21.70 -7.29
C THR A 63 15.22 -21.11 -8.45
N GLN A 64 14.64 -20.16 -9.21
CA GLN A 64 15.33 -19.47 -10.31
C GLN A 64 16.01 -18.18 -9.86
N GLY A 65 16.20 -17.99 -8.56
CA GLY A 65 17.02 -16.93 -7.99
C GLY A 65 16.34 -15.56 -7.89
N VAL A 66 15.02 -15.47 -8.05
CA VAL A 66 14.24 -14.25 -7.81
C VAL A 66 13.65 -14.30 -6.41
N ALA A 67 13.87 -13.26 -5.62
CA ALA A 67 13.14 -12.96 -4.40
C ALA A 67 12.16 -11.81 -4.64
N ILE A 68 11.03 -11.83 -3.95
CA ILE A 68 10.00 -10.80 -3.99
C ILE A 68 9.51 -10.50 -2.57
N ASP A 69 9.35 -9.23 -2.27
CA ASP A 69 8.91 -8.75 -0.97
C ASP A 69 7.71 -7.82 -1.11
N PHE A 70 6.80 -7.92 -0.15
CA PHE A 70 5.64 -7.06 0.00
C PHE A 70 5.54 -6.56 1.43
N LYS A 71 5.25 -5.27 1.58
CA LYS A 71 4.83 -4.67 2.84
C LYS A 71 3.50 -3.95 2.63
N PHE A 72 2.51 -4.32 3.43
CA PHE A 72 1.14 -3.82 3.29
C PHE A 72 0.40 -3.85 4.63
N ASN A 73 -0.81 -3.29 4.67
CA ASN A 73 -1.63 -3.31 5.87
C ASN A 73 -2.84 -4.25 5.76
N VAL A 74 -3.47 -4.49 6.90
CA VAL A 74 -4.69 -5.32 7.00
C VAL A 74 -5.89 -4.75 6.25
N TYR A 75 -5.82 -3.51 5.79
CA TYR A 75 -6.86 -2.81 5.01
C TYR A 75 -6.65 -2.96 3.50
N GLY A 76 -5.51 -3.58 3.08
CA GLY A 76 -5.19 -3.86 1.68
C GLY A 76 -4.38 -2.78 0.98
N ASN A 77 -3.85 -1.78 1.70
CA ASN A 77 -2.94 -0.81 1.11
C ASN A 77 -1.52 -1.36 1.05
N LEU A 78 -0.91 -1.30 -0.13
CA LEU A 78 0.48 -1.63 -0.35
C LEU A 78 1.35 -0.45 0.06
N TYR A 79 2.36 -0.69 0.87
CA TYR A 79 3.38 0.30 1.22
C TYR A 79 4.62 0.14 0.35
N GLN A 80 5.01 -1.11 0.09
CA GLN A 80 6.22 -1.39 -0.64
C GLN A 80 6.12 -2.76 -1.33
N SER A 81 6.66 -2.86 -2.54
CA SER A 81 6.92 -4.13 -3.22
C SER A 81 8.21 -4.01 -4.00
N PHE A 82 9.13 -4.96 -3.82
CA PHE A 82 10.37 -4.99 -4.56
C PHE A 82 10.80 -6.42 -4.90
N THR A 83 11.63 -6.54 -5.92
CA THR A 83 12.27 -7.79 -6.34
C THR A 83 13.77 -7.62 -6.34
N HIS A 84 14.48 -8.70 -6.02
CA HIS A 84 15.94 -8.73 -6.02
C HIS A 84 16.45 -10.14 -6.24
N GLY A 85 17.76 -10.27 -6.38
CA GLY A 85 18.39 -11.59 -6.42
C GLY A 85 18.28 -12.32 -5.10
N ALA A 86 17.88 -13.58 -5.14
CA ALA A 86 17.70 -14.42 -3.95
C ALA A 86 19.02 -14.74 -3.21
N THR A 87 20.16 -14.43 -3.79
CA THR A 87 21.49 -14.62 -3.20
C THR A 87 22.36 -13.39 -3.42
N ALA A 88 23.32 -13.16 -2.55
CA ALA A 88 24.26 -12.03 -2.63
C ALA A 88 25.10 -12.00 -3.93
N ASN A 89 25.21 -13.11 -4.65
CA ASN A 89 25.95 -13.23 -5.92
C ASN A 89 25.00 -13.24 -7.14
N SER A 90 23.76 -12.85 -6.97
CA SER A 90 22.82 -12.77 -8.10
C SER A 90 23.09 -11.52 -8.93
N ASP A 91 23.06 -11.69 -10.26
CA ASP A 91 23.14 -10.56 -11.21
C ASP A 91 21.77 -9.87 -11.42
N LEU A 92 20.71 -10.31 -10.72
CA LEU A 92 19.40 -9.69 -10.82
C LEU A 92 19.39 -8.32 -10.11
N PRO A 93 18.95 -7.25 -10.80
CA PRO A 93 18.89 -5.93 -10.20
C PRO A 93 17.85 -5.89 -9.07
N TYR A 94 18.05 -4.97 -8.14
CA TYR A 94 16.99 -4.53 -7.25
C TYR A 94 16.01 -3.69 -8.05
N MET A 95 14.73 -4.03 -7.97
CA MET A 95 13.66 -3.30 -8.66
C MET A 95 12.48 -3.13 -7.70
N GLU A 96 11.85 -1.97 -7.72
CA GLU A 96 10.82 -1.60 -6.76
C GLU A 96 9.58 -1.03 -7.45
N ALA A 97 8.41 -1.24 -6.87
CA ALA A 97 7.19 -0.56 -7.29
C ALA A 97 7.37 0.97 -7.15
N SER A 98 6.64 1.75 -7.95
CA SER A 98 6.77 3.21 -7.90
C SER A 98 6.55 3.75 -6.48
N GLU A 99 7.46 4.58 -6.00
CA GLU A 99 7.33 5.34 -4.76
C GLU A 99 6.34 6.51 -4.88
N ASN A 100 5.96 6.88 -6.11
CA ASN A 100 4.94 7.87 -6.38
C ASN A 100 3.67 7.14 -6.79
N PHE A 101 2.53 7.38 -6.13
CA PHE A 101 1.23 6.80 -6.48
C PHE A 101 1.33 5.35 -7.04
N THR A 102 1.73 4.43 -6.21
CA THR A 102 2.01 3.02 -6.55
C THR A 102 0.83 2.38 -7.29
N ALA A 103 -0.41 2.61 -6.85
CA ALA A 103 -1.61 2.04 -7.46
C ALA A 103 -1.86 2.48 -8.92
N ASN A 104 -1.15 3.50 -9.43
CA ASN A 104 -1.20 3.89 -10.84
C ASN A 104 -0.56 2.83 -11.77
N THR A 105 0.46 2.12 -11.29
CA THR A 105 1.23 1.14 -12.08
C THR A 105 1.24 -0.25 -11.49
N PHE A 106 0.70 -0.41 -10.29
CA PHE A 106 0.72 -1.66 -9.54
C PHE A 106 -0.64 -1.90 -8.87
N THR A 107 -1.31 -2.98 -9.25
CA THR A 107 -2.54 -3.44 -8.60
C THR A 107 -2.19 -4.45 -7.53
N PHE A 108 -2.56 -4.15 -6.29
CA PHE A 108 -2.46 -5.03 -5.14
C PHE A 108 -3.84 -5.24 -4.55
N THR A 109 -4.24 -6.48 -4.32
CA THR A 109 -5.56 -6.81 -3.80
C THR A 109 -5.41 -7.80 -2.65
N LEU A 110 -5.73 -7.37 -1.45
CA LEU A 110 -5.91 -8.26 -0.30
C LEU A 110 -7.25 -8.99 -0.49
N GLU A 111 -7.20 -10.27 -0.86
CA GLU A 111 -8.41 -11.08 -1.13
C GLU A 111 -9.01 -11.66 0.14
N ASP A 112 -8.16 -12.08 1.09
CA ASP A 112 -8.58 -12.61 2.38
C ASP A 112 -7.52 -12.40 3.46
N LEU A 113 -7.97 -12.16 4.68
CA LEU A 113 -7.15 -12.15 5.89
C LEU A 113 -7.88 -12.93 6.99
N ASN A 114 -7.52 -14.20 7.15
CA ASN A 114 -8.08 -15.06 8.17
C ASN A 114 -7.24 -15.00 9.45
N THR A 115 -7.75 -14.31 10.47
CA THR A 115 -7.06 -14.15 11.76
C THR A 115 -7.11 -15.39 12.63
N ASN A 116 -8.07 -16.31 12.42
CA ASN A 116 -8.17 -17.55 13.17
C ASN A 116 -7.13 -18.56 12.70
N ASP A 117 -7.01 -18.73 11.38
CA ASP A 117 -6.05 -19.66 10.76
C ASP A 117 -4.68 -19.00 10.52
N LYS A 118 -4.57 -17.70 10.79
CA LYS A 118 -3.38 -16.89 10.55
C LYS A 118 -2.88 -17.00 9.11
N THR A 119 -3.79 -16.84 8.15
CA THR A 119 -3.46 -16.86 6.72
C THR A 119 -3.83 -15.54 6.06
N VAL A 120 -3.07 -15.20 5.04
CA VAL A 120 -3.32 -14.03 4.19
C VAL A 120 -3.29 -14.44 2.73
N GLN A 121 -4.25 -13.94 1.95
CA GLN A 121 -4.35 -14.20 0.52
C GLN A 121 -4.35 -12.88 -0.26
N VAL A 122 -3.48 -12.81 -1.26
CA VAL A 122 -3.25 -11.62 -2.08
C VAL A 122 -3.15 -11.99 -3.55
N LYS A 123 -3.60 -11.07 -4.39
CA LYS A 123 -3.35 -11.05 -5.84
C LYS A 123 -2.65 -9.75 -6.21
N PHE A 124 -1.69 -9.83 -7.13
CA PHE A 124 -0.93 -8.66 -7.56
C PHE A 124 -0.59 -8.71 -9.07
N LEU A 125 -0.48 -7.51 -9.64
CA LEU A 125 -0.03 -7.30 -11.02
C LEU A 125 0.48 -5.87 -11.14
N GLY A 126 1.72 -5.68 -11.57
CA GLY A 126 2.23 -4.34 -11.76
C GLY A 126 3.65 -4.31 -12.30
N LYS A 127 4.20 -3.11 -12.35
CA LYS A 127 5.59 -2.85 -12.73
C LYS A 127 6.44 -2.58 -11.50
N VAL A 128 7.64 -3.11 -11.53
CA VAL A 128 8.75 -2.72 -10.65
C VAL A 128 9.84 -2.08 -11.50
N TYR A 129 10.49 -1.05 -10.99
CA TYR A 129 11.41 -0.15 -11.69
C TYR A 129 12.81 -0.22 -11.06
N GLU A 130 13.85 0.00 -11.84
CA GLU A 130 15.23 0.16 -11.34
C GLU A 130 15.34 1.43 -10.49
N ASN A 131 14.63 2.49 -10.87
CA ASN A 131 14.46 3.71 -10.09
C ASN A 131 12.97 3.93 -9.81
N ALA A 132 12.53 3.67 -8.58
CA ALA A 132 11.13 3.75 -8.16
C ALA A 132 10.51 5.17 -8.29
N TYR A 133 11.34 6.21 -8.40
CA TYR A 133 10.91 7.59 -8.62
C TYR A 133 10.82 7.98 -10.10
N ASP A 134 11.31 7.14 -11.01
CA ASP A 134 11.32 7.39 -12.45
C ASP A 134 10.59 6.30 -13.22
N LEU A 135 9.35 6.58 -13.64
CA LEU A 135 8.50 5.66 -14.40
C LEU A 135 9.02 5.37 -15.84
N GLU A 136 10.02 6.09 -16.30
CA GLU A 136 10.69 5.88 -17.59
C GLU A 136 11.97 5.03 -17.45
N SER A 137 12.40 4.71 -16.21
CA SER A 137 13.54 3.83 -15.96
C SER A 137 13.25 2.40 -16.40
N GLU A 138 14.26 1.55 -16.44
CA GLU A 138 14.09 0.14 -16.74
C GLU A 138 13.07 -0.49 -15.80
N SER A 139 12.16 -1.30 -16.33
CA SER A 139 11.07 -1.88 -15.55
C SER A 139 10.75 -3.30 -15.96
N VAL A 140 10.24 -4.07 -15.02
CA VAL A 140 9.80 -5.45 -15.21
C VAL A 140 8.34 -5.58 -14.75
N ILE A 141 7.55 -6.35 -15.49
CA ILE A 141 6.20 -6.71 -15.07
C ILE A 141 6.28 -7.93 -14.17
N ILE A 142 5.64 -7.82 -13.00
CA ILE A 142 5.43 -8.93 -12.09
C ILE A 142 3.94 -9.16 -11.89
N SER A 143 3.55 -10.43 -11.73
CA SER A 143 2.16 -10.80 -11.43
C SER A 143 2.12 -12.10 -10.66
N GLY A 144 1.04 -12.30 -9.93
CA GLY A 144 0.86 -13.55 -9.19
C GLY A 144 -0.23 -13.47 -8.14
N SER A 145 -0.20 -14.47 -7.30
CA SER A 145 -1.05 -14.56 -6.11
C SER A 145 -0.40 -15.47 -5.09
N PHE A 146 -0.69 -15.23 -3.83
CA PHE A 146 -0.28 -16.12 -2.76
C PHE A 146 -1.38 -16.29 -1.72
N LYS A 147 -1.38 -17.45 -1.07
CA LYS A 147 -2.06 -17.72 0.19
C LYS A 147 -1.02 -18.32 1.13
N VAL A 148 -0.64 -17.61 2.17
CA VAL A 148 0.45 -18.00 3.06
C VAL A 148 0.05 -17.85 4.53
N SER A 149 0.58 -18.71 5.38
CA SER A 149 0.42 -18.56 6.83
C SER A 149 1.43 -17.53 7.33
N TYR A 150 0.99 -16.64 8.23
CA TYR A 150 1.86 -15.66 8.86
C TYR A 150 2.13 -15.98 10.34
N LYS A 151 3.30 -15.54 10.82
CA LYS A 151 3.59 -15.45 12.26
C LYS A 151 3.18 -14.07 12.76
N GLU A 152 2.55 -14.04 13.90
CA GLU A 152 2.18 -12.80 14.56
C GLU A 152 3.23 -12.45 15.61
N ILE A 153 3.74 -11.23 15.56
CA ILE A 153 4.70 -10.68 16.52
C ILE A 153 4.16 -9.39 17.13
N ASP A 154 4.53 -9.11 18.36
CA ASP A 154 4.09 -7.91 19.04
C ASP A 154 4.65 -6.66 18.35
N PRO A 155 3.82 -5.64 18.07
CA PRO A 155 4.28 -4.40 17.47
C PRO A 155 5.11 -3.59 18.47
N LEU A 156 6.19 -2.99 17.99
CA LEU A 156 6.99 -2.05 18.78
C LEU A 156 6.16 -0.85 19.25
N ILE A 157 5.27 -0.38 18.37
CA ILE A 157 4.32 0.69 18.66
C ILE A 157 2.91 0.15 18.42
N PRO A 158 2.19 -0.31 19.45
CA PRO A 158 0.82 -0.79 19.30
C PRO A 158 -0.10 0.26 18.70
N GLY A 159 -0.82 -0.08 17.60
CA GLY A 159 -1.71 0.82 16.89
C GLY A 159 -0.98 1.89 16.07
N GLN A 160 0.23 1.61 15.58
CA GLN A 160 0.96 2.48 14.67
C GLN A 160 0.23 2.61 13.34
N GLY A 161 0.22 3.84 12.83
CA GLY A 161 -0.36 4.21 11.55
C GLY A 161 -1.16 5.52 11.63
N THR A 162 -1.51 6.02 10.46
CA THR A 162 -2.33 7.22 10.29
C THR A 162 -3.61 6.85 9.55
N PHE A 163 -4.74 7.29 10.09
CA PHE A 163 -6.07 7.05 9.55
C PHE A 163 -6.77 8.38 9.33
N ALA A 164 -7.46 8.53 8.21
CA ALA A 164 -8.27 9.71 7.91
C ALA A 164 -9.43 9.36 6.98
N LYS A 165 -10.36 10.31 6.84
CA LYS A 165 -11.32 10.29 5.73
C LYS A 165 -10.97 11.41 4.77
N ILE A 166 -10.70 11.07 3.52
CA ILE A 166 -10.47 11.99 2.40
C ILE A 166 -11.76 12.05 1.58
N ASP A 167 -12.43 13.20 1.59
CA ASP A 167 -13.77 13.37 0.98
C ASP A 167 -14.75 12.26 1.39
N GLY A 168 -14.70 11.86 2.67
CA GLY A 168 -15.55 10.85 3.28
C GLY A 168 -15.14 9.40 3.05
N LYS A 169 -14.10 9.11 2.29
CA LYS A 169 -13.54 7.77 2.06
C LYS A 169 -12.42 7.48 3.05
N ASP A 170 -12.41 6.27 3.58
CA ASP A 170 -11.35 5.82 4.48
C ASP A 170 -10.00 5.77 3.76
N TRP A 171 -8.97 6.25 4.44
CA TRP A 171 -7.58 6.25 4.01
C TRP A 171 -6.68 5.84 5.18
N HIS A 172 -5.72 4.97 4.90
CA HIS A 172 -4.82 4.43 5.91
C HIS A 172 -3.39 4.51 5.38
N GLY A 173 -2.52 5.19 6.11
CA GLY A 173 -1.11 5.37 5.76
C GLY A 173 -0.18 5.04 6.91
N LEU A 174 1.10 5.04 6.61
CA LEU A 174 2.19 4.79 7.54
C LEU A 174 3.33 5.76 7.25
N SER A 175 3.99 6.25 8.30
CA SER A 175 5.24 6.99 8.12
C SER A 175 6.36 6.02 7.73
N MET A 176 6.75 6.09 6.44
CA MET A 176 7.84 5.29 5.89
C MET A 176 9.18 6.01 5.97
N SER A 177 9.16 7.34 6.09
CA SER A 177 10.37 8.14 6.19
C SER A 177 10.18 9.34 7.13
N THR A 178 11.27 9.75 7.75
CA THR A 178 11.33 10.97 8.57
C THR A 178 12.51 11.81 8.11
N SER A 179 12.29 13.09 7.93
CA SER A 179 13.36 14.07 7.68
C SER A 179 13.39 15.10 8.80
N THR A 180 14.55 15.73 9.01
CA THR A 180 14.69 16.81 9.98
C THR A 180 15.38 17.98 9.30
N THR A 181 14.79 19.16 9.38
CA THR A 181 15.34 20.39 8.82
C THR A 181 15.12 21.50 9.84
N ASP A 182 16.19 22.19 10.23
CA ASP A 182 16.16 23.34 11.15
C ASP A 182 15.41 23.08 12.47
N GLY A 183 15.57 21.87 13.05
CA GLY A 183 14.90 21.48 14.31
C GLY A 183 13.42 21.11 14.15
N VAL A 184 12.95 20.95 12.93
CA VAL A 184 11.59 20.44 12.63
C VAL A 184 11.68 19.05 12.06
N LYS A 185 11.13 18.06 12.74
CA LYS A 185 10.93 16.71 12.20
C LYS A 185 9.71 16.70 11.31
N MET A 186 9.81 16.02 10.19
CA MET A 186 8.73 15.82 9.24
C MET A 186 8.50 14.33 9.05
N LEU A 187 7.33 13.85 9.46
CA LEU A 187 6.89 12.45 9.29
C LEU A 187 6.14 12.37 7.96
N ASN A 188 6.75 11.75 6.95
CA ASN A 188 6.11 11.55 5.65
C ASN A 188 5.27 10.28 5.71
N ILE A 189 3.98 10.41 5.45
CA ILE A 189 2.97 9.38 5.63
C ILE A 189 2.26 9.18 4.31
N ASP A 190 2.33 7.98 3.79
CA ASP A 190 1.76 7.62 2.50
C ASP A 190 1.18 6.20 2.51
N ASN A 191 0.68 5.79 1.37
CA ASN A 191 0.30 4.44 1.00
C ASN A 191 0.36 4.33 -0.54
N ASP A 192 -0.24 3.30 -1.11
CA ASP A 192 -0.30 3.09 -2.57
C ASP A 192 -1.17 4.08 -3.36
N SER A 193 -1.92 4.98 -2.69
CA SER A 193 -2.79 5.96 -3.34
C SER A 193 -2.06 7.22 -3.81
N GLU A 194 -2.80 8.11 -4.47
CA GLU A 194 -2.29 9.40 -4.94
C GLU A 194 -2.06 10.45 -3.83
N TYR A 195 -2.33 10.13 -2.57
CA TYR A 195 -2.28 11.09 -1.46
C TYR A 195 -1.05 10.88 -0.57
N ASN A 196 -0.41 11.98 -0.20
CA ASN A 196 0.71 12.01 0.71
C ASN A 196 0.48 13.08 1.79
N PHE A 197 0.79 12.74 3.04
CA PHE A 197 0.73 13.65 4.18
C PHE A 197 2.13 13.83 4.77
N ALA A 198 2.37 15.02 5.34
CA ALA A 198 3.52 15.23 6.19
C ALA A 198 3.09 15.93 7.48
N ILE A 199 3.33 15.28 8.63
CA ILE A 199 3.10 15.87 9.94
C ILE A 199 4.40 16.50 10.40
N THR A 200 4.40 17.81 10.68
CA THR A 200 5.57 18.53 11.18
C THR A 200 5.57 18.54 12.71
N LEU A 201 6.72 18.28 13.29
CA LEU A 201 6.96 18.24 14.74
C LEU A 201 8.24 19.04 15.05
N PRO A 202 8.16 20.34 15.37
CA PRO A 202 9.26 21.11 15.92
C PRO A 202 9.81 20.49 17.22
N ASP A 203 11.12 20.64 17.48
CA ASP A 203 11.79 20.02 18.63
C ASP A 203 11.25 20.47 20.00
N ASP A 204 10.68 21.68 20.06
CA ASP A 204 10.08 22.27 21.27
C ASP A 204 8.54 22.09 21.34
N SER A 205 8.00 21.21 20.49
CA SER A 205 6.55 20.97 20.48
C SER A 205 6.08 20.34 21.79
N GLU A 206 4.95 20.81 22.29
CA GLU A 206 4.25 20.26 23.45
C GLU A 206 2.94 19.57 23.02
N SER A 207 2.45 18.68 23.88
CA SER A 207 1.10 18.14 23.72
C SER A 207 0.07 19.24 23.82
N GLY A 208 -0.89 19.29 22.89
CA GLY A 208 -1.87 20.36 22.82
C GLY A 208 -2.54 20.46 21.45
N ALA A 209 -3.49 21.37 21.35
CA ALA A 209 -4.23 21.65 20.12
C ALA A 209 -3.67 22.89 19.42
N TYR A 210 -3.43 22.78 18.14
CA TYR A 210 -2.88 23.82 17.28
C TYR A 210 -3.78 24.03 16.08
N THR A 211 -4.07 25.29 15.77
CA THR A 211 -4.67 25.69 14.50
C THR A 211 -3.54 26.03 13.54
N PHE A 212 -3.61 25.54 12.31
CA PHE A 212 -2.55 25.77 11.34
C PHE A 212 -3.05 26.24 9.97
N THR A 213 -2.16 26.87 9.27
CA THR A 213 -2.25 27.20 7.84
C THR A 213 -0.98 26.70 7.14
N ASN A 214 -0.89 26.92 5.85
CA ASN A 214 0.28 26.53 5.05
C ASN A 214 1.63 27.04 5.59
N ASN A 215 1.63 28.23 6.22
CA ASN A 215 2.84 28.87 6.73
C ASN A 215 3.17 28.55 8.22
N SER A 216 2.38 27.70 8.87
CA SER A 216 2.62 27.30 10.26
C SER A 216 3.76 26.29 10.34
N GLU A 217 4.60 26.38 11.38
CA GLU A 217 5.62 25.39 11.67
C GLU A 217 4.98 24.04 12.06
N ILE A 218 3.97 24.10 12.96
CA ILE A 218 3.13 22.93 13.28
C ILE A 218 2.00 22.87 12.27
N LYS A 219 1.98 21.83 11.45
CA LYS A 219 0.94 21.60 10.45
C LYS A 219 0.87 20.14 10.02
N VAL A 220 -0.19 19.84 9.28
CA VAL A 220 -0.28 18.65 8.42
C VAL A 220 -0.25 19.17 6.99
N ALA A 221 0.85 18.95 6.28
CA ALA A 221 0.94 19.20 4.84
C ALA A 221 0.22 18.09 4.09
N PHE A 222 -0.28 18.41 2.89
CA PHE A 222 -1.01 17.49 2.04
C PHE A 222 -0.59 17.68 0.58
N GLN A 223 -0.31 16.57 -0.06
CA GLN A 223 0.03 16.51 -1.47
C GLN A 223 -0.88 15.52 -2.19
N LYS A 224 -1.12 15.77 -3.47
CA LYS A 224 -1.78 14.84 -4.35
C LYS A 224 -0.97 14.67 -5.63
N TYR A 225 -0.75 13.42 -6.03
CA TYR A 225 -0.06 13.12 -7.29
C TYR A 225 -0.95 13.46 -8.49
N ASP A 226 -0.39 14.22 -9.43
CA ASP A 226 -1.00 14.52 -10.73
C ASP A 226 -0.42 13.59 -11.80
N VAL A 227 -1.23 12.67 -12.30
CA VAL A 227 -0.83 11.71 -13.33
C VAL A 227 -0.46 12.34 -14.66
N THR A 228 -0.89 13.59 -14.92
CA THR A 228 -0.61 14.32 -16.15
C THR A 228 0.80 14.92 -16.13
N THR A 229 1.17 15.57 -15.03
CA THR A 229 2.50 16.16 -14.83
C THR A 229 3.51 15.15 -14.31
N LYS A 230 3.03 14.01 -13.76
CA LYS A 230 3.81 12.97 -13.06
C LYS A 230 4.55 13.53 -11.82
N GLU A 231 3.93 14.47 -11.12
CA GLU A 231 4.49 15.13 -9.94
C GLU A 231 3.46 15.27 -8.84
N TYR A 232 3.93 15.38 -7.60
CA TYR A 232 3.07 15.76 -6.48
C TYR A 232 2.79 17.27 -6.51
N VAL A 233 1.53 17.63 -6.36
CA VAL A 233 1.06 19.00 -6.19
C VAL A 233 0.87 19.28 -4.71
N ASP A 234 1.58 20.30 -4.21
CA ASP A 234 1.37 20.83 -2.86
C ASP A 234 0.05 21.59 -2.78
N TYR A 235 -0.82 21.19 -1.86
CA TYR A 235 -2.08 21.90 -1.59
C TYR A 235 -1.88 22.91 -0.46
N GLU A 236 -2.54 24.05 -0.57
CA GLU A 236 -2.66 25.00 0.54
C GLU A 236 -3.57 24.41 1.63
N VAL A 237 -3.05 24.31 2.85
CA VAL A 237 -3.74 23.64 3.96
C VAL A 237 -4.18 24.63 5.03
N ALA A 238 -5.36 24.37 5.61
CA ALA A 238 -5.82 25.03 6.83
C ALA A 238 -6.60 24.04 7.68
N GLY A 239 -6.31 23.98 8.98
CA GLY A 239 -6.94 22.98 9.84
C GLY A 239 -6.52 23.05 11.29
N THR A 240 -6.73 21.93 11.97
CA THR A 240 -6.34 21.72 13.36
C THR A 240 -5.61 20.40 13.51
N ILE A 241 -4.59 20.38 14.38
CA ILE A 241 -3.91 19.17 14.83
C ILE A 241 -3.85 19.20 16.34
N THR A 242 -4.04 18.05 16.97
CA THR A 242 -3.87 17.90 18.42
C THR A 242 -2.86 16.80 18.66
N TYR A 243 -1.74 17.14 19.26
CA TYR A 243 -0.79 16.15 19.78
C TYR A 243 -1.27 15.69 21.15
N THR A 244 -1.61 14.41 21.26
CA THR A 244 -1.99 13.78 22.53
C THR A 244 -0.80 13.18 23.24
N THR A 245 0.21 12.78 22.50
CA THR A 245 1.47 12.22 23.02
C THR A 245 2.62 12.65 22.14
N ILE A 246 3.67 13.14 22.77
CA ILE A 246 4.99 13.35 22.17
C ILE A 246 6.00 12.64 23.05
N SER A 247 6.72 11.66 22.51
CA SER A 247 7.74 10.90 23.24
C SER A 247 8.97 10.70 22.36
N ASP A 248 10.03 10.14 22.91
CA ASP A 248 11.26 9.83 22.15
C ASP A 248 11.02 8.75 21.07
N TYR A 249 9.97 7.93 21.20
CA TYR A 249 9.72 6.78 20.36
C TYR A 249 8.61 6.99 19.34
N TYR A 250 7.59 7.77 19.70
CA TYR A 250 6.44 8.01 18.83
C TYR A 250 5.73 9.31 19.15
N VAL A 251 5.01 9.82 18.19
CA VAL A 251 4.05 10.90 18.32
C VAL A 251 2.66 10.38 17.98
N ALA A 252 1.64 10.86 18.72
CA ALA A 252 0.26 10.48 18.48
C ALA A 252 -0.68 11.69 18.62
N GLY A 253 -1.78 11.64 17.89
CA GLY A 253 -2.75 12.72 17.93
C GLY A 253 -3.89 12.56 16.94
N THR A 254 -4.59 13.69 16.72
CA THR A 254 -5.71 13.79 15.78
C THR A 254 -5.56 15.02 14.92
N PHE A 255 -6.16 15.03 13.74
CA PHE A 255 -6.17 16.20 12.85
C PHE A 255 -7.42 16.27 11.99
N SER A 256 -7.69 17.46 11.49
CA SER A 256 -8.63 17.70 10.39
C SER A 256 -8.18 18.93 9.62
N LEU A 257 -8.38 18.92 8.30
CA LEU A 257 -7.97 20.03 7.45
C LEU A 257 -8.81 20.12 6.18
N THR A 258 -8.76 21.28 5.56
CA THR A 258 -9.16 21.50 4.18
C THR A 258 -7.89 21.79 3.36
N ALA A 259 -7.69 21.02 2.32
CA ALA A 259 -6.61 21.20 1.36
C ALA A 259 -7.18 21.88 0.10
N THR A 260 -6.59 22.99 -0.33
CA THR A 260 -7.05 23.79 -1.49
C THR A 260 -6.00 23.72 -2.57
N HIS A 261 -6.37 23.32 -3.77
CA HIS A 261 -5.47 23.26 -4.91
C HIS A 261 -4.96 24.67 -5.26
N PRO A 262 -3.64 24.89 -5.39
CA PRO A 262 -3.06 26.23 -5.48
C PRO A 262 -3.45 27.00 -6.75
N THR A 263 -3.80 26.29 -7.83
CA THR A 263 -4.08 26.93 -9.13
C THR A 263 -5.59 27.06 -9.41
N ASN A 264 -6.35 25.99 -9.19
CA ASN A 264 -7.77 25.95 -9.57
C ASN A 264 -8.75 26.15 -8.40
N GLY A 265 -8.24 26.20 -7.16
CA GLY A 265 -9.03 26.45 -5.96
C GLY A 265 -9.96 25.30 -5.55
N SER A 266 -9.87 24.13 -6.20
CA SER A 266 -10.65 22.94 -5.77
C SER A 266 -10.22 22.51 -4.37
N LYS A 267 -11.17 21.96 -3.61
CA LYS A 267 -10.96 21.62 -2.21
C LYS A 267 -11.13 20.12 -1.99
N ILE A 268 -10.28 19.59 -1.13
CA ILE A 268 -10.36 18.24 -0.57
C ILE A 268 -10.52 18.38 0.93
N VAL A 269 -11.49 17.68 1.50
CA VAL A 269 -11.77 17.72 2.94
C VAL A 269 -11.19 16.47 3.60
N ILE A 270 -10.31 16.68 4.56
CA ILE A 270 -9.71 15.62 5.37
C ILE A 270 -10.30 15.72 6.78
N SER A 271 -10.97 14.66 7.23
CA SER A 271 -11.66 14.61 8.51
C SER A 271 -11.34 13.33 9.27
N ASN A 272 -11.62 13.34 10.58
CA ASN A 272 -11.41 12.20 11.48
C ASN A 272 -9.99 11.63 11.43
N GLY A 273 -9.02 12.51 11.17
CA GLY A 273 -7.61 12.13 11.16
C GLY A 273 -7.15 11.70 12.55
N THR A 274 -6.49 10.56 12.63
CA THR A 274 -5.78 10.06 13.80
C THR A 274 -4.42 9.56 13.36
N PHE A 275 -3.41 9.75 14.19
CA PHE A 275 -2.08 9.24 13.90
C PHE A 275 -1.39 8.74 15.16
N LYS A 276 -0.56 7.73 14.97
CA LYS A 276 0.43 7.25 15.93
C LYS A 276 1.63 6.75 15.15
N GLU A 277 2.65 7.58 15.05
CA GLU A 277 3.79 7.31 14.16
C GLU A 277 5.09 7.25 14.95
N GLY A 278 5.96 6.33 14.53
CA GLY A 278 7.28 6.16 15.12
C GLY A 278 8.17 7.36 14.79
N ILE A 279 8.96 7.78 15.78
CA ILE A 279 10.04 8.75 15.59
C ILE A 279 11.33 7.92 15.57
N PRO A 280 12.06 7.83 14.45
CA PRO A 280 13.35 7.14 14.43
C PRO A 280 14.32 7.77 15.43
N LEU A 281 14.94 6.93 16.25
CA LEU A 281 16.09 7.34 17.06
C LEU A 281 17.31 7.40 16.14
N PHE A 282 17.86 8.60 15.95
CA PHE A 282 19.13 8.80 15.25
C PHE A 282 20.29 8.67 16.23
#